data_3e268449de26a0f03dc7e18b9298acca
#
_entry.id   3e268449de26a0f03dc7e18b9298acca
#
_cell.length_a   1.000
_cell.length_b   1.000
_cell.length_c   1.000
_cell.angle_alpha   90.00
_cell.angle_beta   90.00
_cell.angle_gamma   90.00
#
_symmetry.space_group_name_H-M   'P 1'
#
loop_
_entity.id
_entity.type
_entity.pdbx_description
1 polymer ?
#
loop_
_entity_poly.entity_id
_entity_poly.type
_entity_poly.pdbx_seq_one_letter_code
_entity_poly.pdbx_strand_id
1 'polypeptide(L)'
;MQIKKSTVTFQNLPDTITPLDYAEWRGIGENKAREIFNSKGFPRLKGTGTKHVADKRAVLLYELGLKEEEKKEVLKEMARQII
;
A
#
# COMPACT_ATOMS: atom_id res chain seq x y z
N MET A 1 17.78 -17.95 12.70
CA MET A 1 17.16 -17.45 11.46
C MET A 1 17.05 -15.93 11.52
N GLN A 2 17.53 -15.29 10.51
CA GLN A 2 17.45 -13.84 10.49
C GLN A 2 16.12 -13.40 9.93
N ILE A 3 15.42 -12.59 10.70
CA ILE A 3 14.25 -11.90 10.20
C ILE A 3 14.77 -10.68 9.45
N LYS A 4 14.53 -10.67 8.16
CA LYS A 4 14.95 -9.55 7.34
C LYS A 4 14.11 -8.33 7.72
N LYS A 5 14.72 -7.39 8.41
CA LYS A 5 14.04 -6.14 8.72
C LYS A 5 13.89 -5.34 7.44
N SER A 6 12.69 -4.93 7.14
CA SER A 6 12.48 -4.03 6.04
C SER A 6 13.08 -2.68 6.40
N THR A 7 13.92 -2.14 5.52
CA THR A 7 14.45 -0.79 5.66
C THR A 7 13.52 0.24 5.05
N VAL A 8 12.45 -0.21 4.40
CA VAL A 8 11.49 0.65 3.73
C VAL A 8 10.39 1.04 4.70
N THR A 9 10.17 2.32 4.87
CA THR A 9 9.09 2.86 5.69
C THR A 9 8.01 3.45 4.80
N PHE A 10 6.83 3.67 5.37
CA PHE A 10 5.73 4.29 4.63
C PHE A 10 6.16 5.62 4.01
N GLN A 11 6.92 6.42 4.75
CA GLN A 11 7.35 7.72 4.29
C GLN A 11 8.36 7.63 3.14
N ASN A 12 9.15 6.57 3.12
CA ASN A 12 10.15 6.37 2.06
C ASN A 12 9.55 5.78 0.79
N LEU A 13 8.34 5.25 0.86
CA LEU A 13 7.66 4.71 -0.32
C LEU A 13 7.25 5.83 -1.26
N PRO A 14 7.31 5.60 -2.58
CA PRO A 14 6.69 6.54 -3.52
C PRO A 14 5.19 6.57 -3.30
N ASP A 15 4.52 7.63 -3.74
CA ASP A 15 3.07 7.76 -3.57
C ASP A 15 2.31 6.61 -4.20
N THR A 16 2.78 6.15 -5.35
CA THR A 16 2.21 4.99 -6.05
C THR A 16 3.21 3.85 -5.93
N ILE A 17 2.76 2.72 -5.39
CA ILE A 17 3.63 1.59 -5.14
C ILE A 17 3.29 0.41 -6.06
N THR A 18 4.33 -0.38 -6.35
CA THR A 18 4.22 -1.63 -7.11
C THR A 18 4.19 -2.80 -6.14
N PRO A 19 3.88 -4.04 -6.62
CA PRO A 19 4.01 -5.21 -5.76
C PRO A 19 5.41 -5.37 -5.15
N LEU A 20 6.45 -5.02 -5.90
CA LEU A 20 7.81 -5.10 -5.37
C LEU A 20 8.01 -4.11 -4.23
N ASP A 21 7.54 -2.87 -4.38
CA ASP A 21 7.60 -1.88 -3.31
C ASP A 21 6.87 -2.38 -2.05
N TYR A 22 5.70 -2.96 -2.26
CA TYR A 22 4.91 -3.51 -1.17
C TYR A 22 5.62 -4.67 -0.49
N ALA A 23 6.23 -5.55 -1.29
CA ALA A 23 6.99 -6.68 -0.76
C ALA A 23 8.14 -6.21 0.13
N GLU A 24 8.89 -5.23 -0.32
CA GLU A 24 9.99 -4.67 0.46
C GLU A 24 9.50 -4.01 1.74
N TRP A 25 8.40 -3.26 1.64
CA TRP A 25 7.83 -2.58 2.80
C TRP A 25 7.37 -3.58 3.86
N ARG A 26 6.73 -4.67 3.44
CA ARG A 26 6.18 -5.65 4.38
C ARG A 26 7.14 -6.79 4.71
N GLY A 27 8.29 -6.86 4.04
CA GLY A 27 9.23 -7.96 4.26
C GLY A 27 8.71 -9.30 3.78
N ILE A 28 7.96 -9.32 2.68
CA ILE A 28 7.42 -10.55 2.09
C ILE A 28 7.97 -10.73 0.69
N GLY A 29 7.76 -11.91 0.12
CA GLY A 29 8.20 -12.18 -1.25
C GLY A 29 7.36 -11.45 -2.28
N GLU A 30 7.94 -11.18 -3.45
CA GLU A 30 7.26 -10.50 -4.52
C GLU A 30 6.02 -11.25 -5.02
N ASN A 31 6.11 -12.57 -5.09
CA ASN A 31 4.97 -13.40 -5.53
C ASN A 31 3.79 -13.24 -4.58
N LYS A 32 4.07 -13.20 -3.29
CA LYS A 32 3.02 -13.01 -2.29
C LYS A 32 2.40 -11.62 -2.42
N ALA A 33 3.22 -10.60 -2.66
CA ALA A 33 2.74 -9.25 -2.88
C ALA A 33 1.83 -9.17 -4.11
N ARG A 34 2.19 -9.86 -5.18
CA ARG A 34 1.36 -9.92 -6.39
C ARG A 34 0.01 -10.58 -6.12
N GLU A 35 0.01 -11.65 -5.33
CA GLU A 35 -1.24 -12.29 -4.93
C GLU A 35 -2.14 -11.33 -4.19
N ILE A 36 -1.56 -10.56 -3.27
CA ILE A 36 -2.30 -9.58 -2.50
C ILE A 36 -2.87 -8.49 -3.41
N PHE A 37 -2.06 -7.99 -4.35
CA PHE A 37 -2.51 -6.98 -5.31
C PHE A 37 -3.65 -7.49 -6.20
N ASN A 38 -3.69 -8.80 -6.45
CA ASN A 38 -4.74 -9.41 -7.26
C ASN A 38 -5.96 -9.83 -6.43
N SER A 39 -5.90 -9.69 -5.12
CA SER A 39 -7.01 -10.10 -4.26
C SER A 39 -8.19 -9.14 -4.44
N LYS A 40 -9.38 -9.69 -4.23
CA LYS A 40 -10.61 -8.92 -4.35
C LYS A 40 -10.65 -7.83 -3.28
N GLY A 41 -10.96 -6.62 -3.70
CA GLY A 41 -11.07 -5.49 -2.79
C GLY A 41 -9.78 -4.72 -2.56
N PHE A 42 -8.65 -5.23 -3.06
CA PHE A 42 -7.41 -4.48 -2.92
C PHE A 42 -7.49 -3.17 -3.72
N PRO A 43 -7.06 -2.04 -3.15
CA PRO A 43 -7.23 -0.72 -3.77
C PRO A 43 -6.21 -0.44 -4.88
N ARG A 44 -6.24 -1.23 -5.95
CA ARG A 44 -5.38 -0.98 -7.10
C ARG A 44 -5.88 0.22 -7.90
N LEU A 45 -4.94 0.98 -8.45
CA LEU A 45 -5.29 2.05 -9.36
C LEU A 45 -5.77 1.48 -10.68
N LYS A 46 -6.79 2.09 -11.25
CA LYS A 46 -7.34 1.69 -12.54
C LYS A 46 -6.72 2.51 -13.65
N GLY A 47 -6.72 1.95 -14.86
CA GLY A 47 -6.24 2.68 -16.04
C GLY A 47 -4.74 2.67 -16.21
N THR A 48 -4.03 1.82 -15.48
CA THR A 48 -2.57 1.70 -15.59
C THR A 48 -2.14 0.55 -16.49
N GLY A 49 -3.05 0.01 -17.28
CA GLY A 49 -2.76 -1.10 -18.20
C GLY A 49 -2.47 -2.38 -17.43
N THR A 50 -1.39 -3.08 -17.80
CA THR A 50 -1.03 -4.34 -17.18
C THR A 50 -0.24 -4.16 -15.88
N LYS A 51 0.13 -2.94 -15.54
CA LYS A 51 0.89 -2.67 -14.32
C LYS A 51 -0.02 -2.73 -13.09
N HIS A 52 0.47 -3.42 -12.08
CA HIS A 52 -0.23 -3.48 -10.78
C HIS A 52 0.36 -2.41 -9.90
N VAL A 53 -0.36 -1.33 -9.70
CA VAL A 53 0.09 -0.23 -8.84
C VAL A 53 -1.06 0.21 -7.94
N ALA A 54 -0.72 0.79 -6.81
CA ALA A 54 -1.71 1.26 -5.84
C ALA A 54 -1.18 2.48 -5.11
N ASP A 55 -2.09 3.33 -4.64
CA ASP A 55 -1.72 4.45 -3.78
C ASP A 55 -1.36 3.90 -2.40
N LYS A 56 -0.20 4.26 -1.88
CA LYS A 56 0.28 3.71 -0.60
C LYS A 56 -0.66 4.03 0.56
N ARG A 57 -1.32 5.18 0.52
CA ARG A 57 -2.24 5.57 1.59
C ARG A 57 -3.51 4.73 1.54
N ALA A 58 -4.01 4.45 0.35
CA ALA A 58 -5.16 3.57 0.19
C ALA A 58 -4.85 2.16 0.66
N VAL A 59 -3.64 1.67 0.36
CA VAL A 59 -3.20 0.35 0.81
C VAL A 59 -3.14 0.29 2.33
N LEU A 60 -2.58 1.32 2.96
CA LEU A 60 -2.49 1.36 4.42
C LEU A 60 -3.88 1.33 5.05
N LEU A 61 -4.81 2.10 4.52
CA LEU A 61 -6.18 2.13 5.03
C LEU A 61 -6.89 0.80 4.83
N TYR A 62 -6.64 0.15 3.69
CA TYR A 62 -7.17 -1.17 3.42
C TYR A 62 -6.69 -2.18 4.47
N GLU A 63 -5.40 -2.14 4.79
CA GLU A 63 -4.82 -3.05 5.79
C GLU A 63 -5.37 -2.80 7.19
N LEU A 64 -5.66 -1.55 7.50
CA LEU A 64 -6.24 -1.18 8.79
C LEU A 64 -7.70 -1.60 8.91
N GLY A 65 -8.34 -1.93 7.79
CA GLY A 65 -9.73 -2.39 7.80
C GLY A 65 -10.73 -1.34 8.20
N LEU A 66 -10.42 -0.07 7.95
CA LEU A 66 -11.31 1.04 8.35
C LEU A 66 -12.54 1.10 7.46
N LYS A 67 -13.65 1.54 8.03
CA LYS A 67 -14.88 1.81 7.28
C LYS A 67 -14.67 3.03 6.39
N GLU A 68 -15.51 3.16 5.35
CA GLU A 68 -15.38 4.24 4.38
C GLU A 68 -15.34 5.62 5.02
N GLU A 69 -16.20 5.87 5.98
CA GLU A 69 -16.25 7.17 6.66
C GLU A 69 -14.98 7.44 7.43
N GLU A 70 -14.48 6.43 8.12
CA GLU A 70 -13.23 6.53 8.87
C GLU A 70 -12.04 6.75 7.93
N LYS A 71 -12.07 6.10 6.77
CA LYS A 71 -11.03 6.27 5.76
C LYS A 71 -10.97 7.72 5.28
N LYS A 72 -12.12 8.34 5.07
CA LYS A 72 -12.17 9.74 4.63
C LYS A 72 -11.55 10.68 5.67
N GLU A 73 -11.86 10.45 6.94
CA GLU A 73 -11.28 11.27 8.01
C GLU A 73 -9.77 11.10 8.08
N VAL A 74 -9.27 9.87 8.02
CA VAL A 74 -7.84 9.60 8.06
C VAL A 74 -7.14 10.24 6.87
N LEU A 75 -7.74 10.16 5.68
CA LEU A 75 -7.17 10.76 4.49
C LEU A 75 -7.09 12.28 4.60
N LYS A 76 -8.09 12.92 5.19
CA LYS A 76 -8.07 14.36 5.43
C LYS A 76 -6.92 14.75 6.36
N GLU A 77 -6.74 13.99 7.43
CA GLU A 77 -5.67 14.25 8.37
C GLU A 77 -4.30 14.10 7.71
N MET A 78 -4.14 13.05 6.91
CA MET A 78 -2.90 12.85 6.17
C MET A 78 -2.61 13.99 5.22
N ALA A 79 -3.63 14.47 4.52
CA ALA A 79 -3.48 15.59 3.59
C ALA A 79 -3.04 16.86 4.31
N ARG A 80 -3.57 17.10 5.51
CA ARG A 80 -3.18 18.26 6.32
C ARG A 80 -1.72 18.20 6.74
N GLN A 81 -1.24 17.01 7.03
CA GLN A 81 0.15 16.83 7.50
C GLN A 81 1.16 16.99 6.38
N ILE A 82 0.76 16.77 5.15
CA ILE A 82 1.64 16.84 3.99
C ILE A 82 1.79 18.27 3.47
N ILE A 83 0.84 19.12 3.74
CA ILE A 83 0.84 20.51 3.25
C ILE A 83 1.68 21.41 4.12
#